data_19649f76225ab77d8a9c31329a476c37
#
_entry.id   19649f76225ab77d8a9c31329a476c37
#
_cell.length_a   1.000
_cell.length_b   1.000
_cell.length_c   1.000
_cell.angle_alpha   90.00
_cell.angle_beta   90.00
_cell.angle_gamma   90.00
#
_symmetry.space_group_name_H-M   'P 1'
#
loop_
_entity.id
_entity.type
_entity.pdbx_description
1 polymer ?
#
loop_
_entity_poly.entity_id
_entity_poly.type
_entity_poly.pdbx_seq_one_letter_code
_entity_poly.pdbx_strand_id
1 'polypeptide(L)'
;MKEYIFTQYLNNICSHLGTESSDLFVKTKEQRIVDARQLLYYLCYNNSNMKLTEISTYTANQGFHEDQANISRSVESFTKKLESDKDIQAIVDKIKKVEV
;
A
#
# COMPACT_ATOMS: atom_id res chain seq x y z
N MET A 1 7.00 -1.67 -15.64
CA MET A 1 5.54 -1.52 -15.54
C MET A 1 5.02 -1.67 -14.12
N LYS A 2 5.43 -2.70 -13.40
CA LYS A 2 4.94 -2.91 -12.03
C LYS A 2 5.40 -1.82 -11.06
N GLU A 3 6.61 -1.33 -11.18
CA GLU A 3 7.09 -0.24 -10.33
C GLU A 3 6.31 1.04 -10.60
N TYR A 4 5.95 1.28 -11.85
CA TYR A 4 5.10 2.41 -12.20
C TYR A 4 3.73 2.31 -11.51
N ILE A 5 3.13 1.12 -11.53
CA ILE A 5 1.84 0.87 -10.87
C ILE A 5 1.97 1.08 -9.36
N PHE A 6 3.05 0.57 -8.76
CA PHE A 6 3.35 0.80 -7.34
C PHE A 6 3.37 2.30 -7.03
N THR A 7 4.07 3.08 -7.86
CA THR A 7 4.18 4.53 -7.69
C THR A 7 2.81 5.21 -7.83
N GLN A 8 1.97 4.75 -8.75
CA GLN A 8 0.63 5.32 -8.93
C GLN A 8 -0.25 5.07 -7.71
N TYR A 9 -0.24 3.86 -7.16
CA TYR A 9 -0.97 3.59 -5.92
C TYR A 9 -0.45 4.45 -4.77
N LEU A 10 0.87 4.55 -4.65
CA LEU A 10 1.50 5.37 -3.62
C LEU A 10 1.03 6.82 -3.72
N ASN A 11 1.08 7.39 -4.91
CA ASN A 11 0.66 8.78 -5.14
C ASN A 11 -0.83 8.97 -4.86
N ASN A 12 -1.67 8.01 -5.25
CA ASN A 12 -3.11 8.08 -5.00
C ASN A 12 -3.42 8.05 -3.51
N ILE A 13 -2.72 7.20 -2.77
CA ILE A 13 -2.89 7.09 -1.31
C ILE A 13 -2.46 8.39 -0.64
N CYS A 14 -1.30 8.91 -1.02
CA CYS A 14 -0.77 10.15 -0.45
C CYS A 14 -1.67 11.34 -0.75
N SER A 15 -2.20 11.42 -1.96
CA SER A 15 -3.14 12.46 -2.35
C SER A 15 -4.42 12.40 -1.51
N HIS A 16 -4.94 11.20 -1.29
CA HIS A 16 -6.14 10.99 -0.49
C HIS A 16 -5.93 11.41 0.98
N LEU A 17 -4.77 11.13 1.53
CA LEU A 17 -4.44 11.45 2.93
C LEU A 17 -3.90 12.86 3.13
N GLY A 18 -3.56 13.57 2.06
CA GLY A 18 -2.94 14.87 2.16
C GLY A 18 -1.53 14.81 2.73
N THR A 19 -0.76 13.79 2.37
CA THR A 19 0.59 13.57 2.87
C THR A 19 1.55 13.30 1.71
N GLU A 20 2.84 13.29 2.00
CA GLU A 20 3.87 12.99 0.99
C GLU A 20 4.34 11.55 1.11
N SER A 21 4.89 11.01 0.02
CA SER A 21 5.38 9.63 0.00
C SER A 21 6.47 9.38 1.04
N SER A 22 7.31 10.38 1.32
CA SER A 22 8.34 10.27 2.34
C SER A 22 7.76 10.07 3.74
N ASP A 23 6.53 10.53 3.99
CA ASP A 23 5.88 10.37 5.28
C ASP A 23 5.37 8.94 5.49
N LEU A 24 5.10 8.22 4.42
CA LEU A 24 4.67 6.82 4.50
C LEU A 24 5.80 5.87 4.86
N PHE A 25 7.01 6.18 4.41
CA PHE A 25 8.15 5.28 4.54
C PHE A 25 9.09 5.68 5.66
N VAL A 26 8.51 5.86 6.85
CA VAL A 26 9.26 6.13 8.07
C VAL A 26 8.88 5.10 9.13
N LYS A 27 9.79 4.80 10.03
CA LYS A 27 9.49 3.92 11.16
C LYS A 27 8.63 4.66 12.15
N THR A 28 7.35 4.31 12.20
CA THR A 28 6.39 4.93 13.09
C THR A 28 5.31 3.94 13.45
N LYS A 29 4.71 4.11 14.62
CA LYS A 29 3.53 3.36 15.05
C LYS A 29 2.25 4.14 14.84
N GLU A 30 2.33 5.31 14.21
CA GLU A 30 1.14 6.09 13.91
C GLU A 30 0.21 5.27 13.02
N GLN A 31 -1.01 5.04 13.52
CA GLN A 31 -1.95 4.12 12.89
C GLN A 31 -2.30 4.53 11.46
N ARG A 32 -2.46 5.82 11.23
CA ARG A 32 -2.76 6.34 9.90
C ARG A 32 -1.71 5.93 8.86
N ILE A 33 -0.44 6.02 9.25
CA ILE A 33 0.68 5.67 8.36
C ILE A 33 0.77 4.15 8.18
N VAL A 34 0.60 3.39 9.25
CA VAL A 34 0.60 1.92 9.19
C VAL A 34 -0.51 1.43 8.26
N ASP A 35 -1.71 1.98 8.42
CA ASP A 35 -2.86 1.61 7.59
C ASP A 35 -2.63 1.96 6.12
N ALA A 36 -2.01 3.11 5.85
CA ALA A 36 -1.69 3.53 4.48
C ALA A 36 -0.73 2.56 3.81
N ARG A 37 0.30 2.11 4.52
CA ARG A 37 1.23 1.11 3.98
C ARG A 37 0.54 -0.22 3.73
N GLN A 38 -0.33 -0.65 4.64
CA GLN A 38 -1.10 -1.89 4.44
C GLN A 38 -1.97 -1.80 3.19
N LEU A 39 -2.62 -0.67 2.98
CA LEU A 39 -3.43 -0.43 1.79
C LEU A 39 -2.59 -0.52 0.51
N LEU A 40 -1.42 0.10 0.51
CA LEU A 40 -0.50 0.06 -0.62
C LEU A 40 -0.11 -1.38 -0.96
N TYR A 41 0.32 -2.15 0.04
CA TYR A 41 0.73 -3.54 -0.16
C TYR A 41 -0.44 -4.40 -0.64
N TYR A 42 -1.62 -4.19 -0.08
CA TYR A 42 -2.83 -4.90 -0.48
C TYR A 42 -3.14 -4.66 -1.96
N LEU A 43 -3.12 -3.40 -2.41
CA LEU A 43 -3.40 -3.07 -3.80
C LEU A 43 -2.38 -3.67 -4.74
N CYS A 44 -1.10 -3.59 -4.39
CA CYS A 44 -0.05 -4.18 -5.21
C CYS A 44 -0.21 -5.69 -5.34
N TYR A 45 -0.48 -6.35 -4.24
CA TYR A 45 -0.57 -7.81 -4.22
C TYR A 45 -1.86 -8.35 -4.85
N ASN A 46 -3.01 -7.82 -4.44
CA ASN A 46 -4.31 -8.36 -4.87
C ASN A 46 -4.82 -7.75 -6.16
N ASN A 47 -4.58 -6.46 -6.39
CA ASN A 47 -5.13 -5.78 -7.56
C ASN A 47 -4.21 -5.84 -8.78
N SER A 48 -2.91 -5.90 -8.56
CA SER A 48 -1.93 -5.88 -9.65
C SER A 48 -1.04 -7.12 -9.70
N ASN A 49 -1.34 -8.12 -8.90
CA ASN A 49 -0.65 -9.42 -8.89
C ASN A 49 0.87 -9.31 -8.75
N MET A 50 1.34 -8.36 -7.95
CA MET A 50 2.77 -8.25 -7.68
C MET A 50 3.20 -9.32 -6.70
N LYS A 51 4.41 -9.85 -6.90
CA LYS A 51 5.02 -10.79 -5.96
C LYS A 51 5.50 -10.04 -4.72
N LEU A 52 5.56 -10.73 -3.59
CA LEU A 52 6.08 -10.13 -2.35
C LEU A 52 7.49 -9.59 -2.53
N THR A 53 8.33 -10.30 -3.32
CA THR A 53 9.69 -9.85 -3.63
C THR A 53 9.68 -8.52 -4.38
N GLU A 54 8.76 -8.35 -5.32
CA GLU A 54 8.64 -7.11 -6.09
C GLU A 54 8.22 -5.95 -5.21
N ILE A 55 7.22 -6.17 -4.36
CA ILE A 55 6.73 -5.14 -3.43
C ILE A 55 7.85 -4.72 -2.48
N SER A 56 8.58 -5.69 -1.94
CA SER A 56 9.72 -5.43 -1.06
C SER A 56 10.80 -4.59 -1.76
N THR A 57 11.11 -4.93 -3.01
CA THR A 57 12.10 -4.20 -3.81
C THR A 57 11.67 -2.76 -4.04
N TYR A 58 10.42 -2.55 -4.45
CA TYR A 58 9.93 -1.20 -4.74
C TYR A 58 9.85 -0.35 -3.47
N THR A 59 9.50 -0.97 -2.35
CA THR A 59 9.49 -0.29 -1.05
C THR A 59 10.91 0.12 -0.63
N ALA A 60 11.88 -0.77 -0.85
CA ALA A 60 13.29 -0.47 -0.56
C ALA A 60 13.79 0.69 -1.43
N ASN A 61 13.33 0.79 -2.67
CA ASN A 61 13.67 1.89 -3.56
C ASN A 61 13.15 3.24 -3.05
N GLN A 62 12.15 3.22 -2.15
CA GLN A 62 11.64 4.42 -1.49
C GLN A 62 12.41 4.72 -0.20
N GLY A 63 13.46 3.96 0.10
CA GLY A 63 14.27 4.16 1.29
C GLY A 63 13.75 3.46 2.55
N PHE A 64 12.79 2.56 2.41
CA PHE A 64 12.20 1.87 3.56
C PHE A 64 12.32 0.36 3.39
N HIS A 65 13.07 -0.27 4.28
CA HIS A 65 13.30 -1.71 4.21
C HIS A 65 12.17 -2.47 4.92
N GLU A 66 11.39 -3.19 4.14
CA GLU A 66 10.27 -4.01 4.66
C GLU A 66 10.45 -5.44 4.16
N ASP A 67 10.49 -6.42 5.07
CA ASP A 67 10.66 -7.79 4.64
C ASP A 67 9.34 -8.40 4.10
N GLN A 68 9.47 -9.48 3.34
CA GLN A 68 8.33 -10.10 2.68
C GLN A 68 7.30 -10.65 3.67
N ALA A 69 7.75 -11.14 4.82
CA ALA A 69 6.84 -11.66 5.84
C ALA A 69 5.95 -10.56 6.40
N ASN A 70 6.52 -9.37 6.63
CA ASN A 70 5.76 -8.23 7.11
C ASN A 70 4.77 -7.73 6.05
N ILE A 71 5.17 -7.72 4.78
CA ILE A 71 4.27 -7.35 3.68
C ILE A 71 3.10 -8.33 3.61
N SER A 72 3.38 -9.62 3.68
CA SER A 72 2.34 -10.66 3.66
C SER A 72 1.35 -10.49 4.82
N ARG A 73 1.85 -10.25 6.02
CA ARG A 73 0.99 -10.00 7.19
C ARG A 73 0.16 -8.74 7.04
N SER A 74 0.74 -7.70 6.44
CA SER A 74 0.02 -6.45 6.17
C SER A 74 -1.14 -6.66 5.20
N VAL A 75 -0.91 -7.40 4.12
CA VAL A 75 -1.94 -7.74 3.14
C VAL A 75 -3.07 -8.53 3.81
N GLU A 76 -2.71 -9.53 4.61
CA GLU A 76 -3.69 -10.36 5.30
C GLU A 76 -4.52 -9.55 6.30
N SER A 77 -3.86 -8.70 7.08
CA SER A 77 -4.51 -7.83 8.05
C SER A 77 -5.47 -6.86 7.37
N PHE A 78 -5.05 -6.26 6.26
CA PHE A 78 -5.89 -5.33 5.51
C PHE A 78 -7.09 -6.04 4.88
N THR A 79 -6.89 -7.25 4.38
CA THR A 79 -7.97 -8.06 3.80
C THR A 79 -9.10 -8.26 4.81
N LYS A 80 -8.75 -8.55 6.07
CA LYS A 80 -9.74 -8.73 7.13
C LYS A 80 -10.50 -7.43 7.42
N LYS A 81 -9.80 -6.31 7.46
CA LYS A 81 -10.43 -5.00 7.66
C LYS A 81 -11.41 -4.68 6.53
N LEU A 82 -11.02 -5.00 5.30
CA LEU A 82 -11.80 -4.73 4.12
C LEU A 82 -13.14 -5.50 4.13
N GLU A 83 -13.12 -6.73 4.64
CA GLU A 83 -14.32 -7.56 4.71
C GLU A 83 -15.39 -6.99 5.64
N SER A 84 -15.00 -6.25 6.66
CA SER A 84 -15.92 -5.78 7.69
C SER A 84 -16.19 -4.28 7.68
N ASP A 85 -15.53 -3.51 6.81
CA ASP A 85 -15.61 -2.06 6.83
C ASP A 85 -15.92 -1.49 5.45
N LYS A 86 -17.14 -0.98 5.29
CA LYS A 86 -17.61 -0.42 4.02
C LYS A 86 -16.90 0.88 3.65
N ASP A 87 -16.46 1.65 4.64
CA ASP A 87 -15.74 2.89 4.39
C ASP A 87 -14.37 2.59 3.79
N ILE A 88 -13.72 1.53 4.27
CA ILE A 88 -12.44 1.09 3.70
C ILE A 88 -12.65 0.59 2.27
N GLN A 89 -13.74 -0.13 2.01
CA GLN A 89 -14.07 -0.59 0.66
C GLN A 89 -14.23 0.58 -0.31
N ALA A 90 -14.89 1.64 0.13
CA ALA A 90 -15.06 2.85 -0.69
C ALA A 90 -13.73 3.53 -0.99
N ILE A 91 -12.83 3.59 -0.01
CA ILE A 91 -11.50 4.16 -0.20
C ILE A 91 -10.70 3.33 -1.20
N VAL A 92 -10.73 2.00 -1.07
CA VAL A 92 -10.05 1.10 -1.99
C VAL A 92 -10.56 1.29 -3.41
N ASP A 93 -11.88 1.35 -3.60
CA ASP A 93 -12.49 1.53 -4.92
C ASP A 93 -12.06 2.84 -5.58
N LYS A 94 -11.85 3.88 -4.76
CA LYS A 94 -11.42 5.18 -5.25
C LYS A 94 -9.94 5.19 -5.63
N ILE A 95 -9.11 4.53 -4.85
CA ILE A 95 -7.64 4.57 -5.00
C ILE A 95 -7.13 3.56 -6.03
N LYS A 96 -7.79 2.43 -6.17
CA LYS A 96 -7.29 1.32 -7.02
C LYS A 96 -7.27 1.62 -8.52
N LYS A 97 -7.85 2.72 -8.94
CA LYS A 97 -7.87 3.11 -10.36
C LYS A 97 -6.50 3.63 -10.76
N VAL A 98 -5.81 2.88 -11.59
CA VAL A 98 -4.50 3.23 -12.12
C VAL A 98 -4.61 3.32 -13.63
N GLU A 99 -4.16 4.44 -14.19
CA GLU A 99 -4.07 4.61 -15.63
C GLU A 99 -2.74 4.04 -16.11
N VAL A 100 -2.81 3.14 -17.06
CA VAL A 100 -1.64 2.46 -17.61
C VAL A 100 -1.37 2.97 -19.02
#